data_214b88df5896a7fcf7729878d9a57fa3
#
_entry.id   214b88df5896a7fcf7729878d9a57fa3
#
_cell.length_a   1.000
_cell.length_b   1.000
_cell.length_c   1.000
_cell.angle_alpha   90.00
_cell.angle_beta   90.00
_cell.angle_gamma   90.00
#
_symmetry.space_group_name_H-M   'P 1'
#
loop_
_entity.id
_entity.type
_entity.pdbx_description
1 polymer ?
#
loop_
_entity_poly.entity_id
_entity_poly.type
_entity_poly.pdbx_seq_one_letter_code
_entity_poly.pdbx_strand_id
1 'polypeptide(L)'
;MGRLKGICISEKRGTEKHEVREAMVKVDWGIEGDAHGGKWHRQISLLSDEKIQEFRAKGAEVAYGAFGENLIVEGFDFRALPVGTRFHIGDVILEMTQIGKECHSHCQIYKRMGDCIMPREGVFAEVVTGGHIKVGDEVVMEQVKSDRPFSAAVITLSDKGAAGEREDKSGPKIVEMLKDAGYDIKETILLPDEQKRLEKELIRLADQRQLNVIFTTGGTGFSERDRTPEATVNVCDRMANGIAEAIRNYSMTITKRAMFSRAVSGIRKKTLIINLPGSPKAVQEALEFLLPELGHGIGILRGTEGECARK
;
A
#
# COMPACT_ATOMS: atom_id res chain seq x y z
N MET A 1 -23.78 8.11 3.07
CA MET A 1 -23.65 9.09 4.15
C MET A 1 -23.50 8.34 5.45
N GLY A 2 -22.58 8.76 6.28
CA GLY A 2 -22.32 8.18 7.59
C GLY A 2 -22.22 9.26 8.66
N ARG A 3 -21.88 8.87 9.88
CA ARG A 3 -21.76 9.79 11.02
C ARG A 3 -20.54 9.45 11.87
N LEU A 4 -19.82 10.48 12.31
CA LEU A 4 -18.69 10.35 13.22
C LEU A 4 -19.22 10.06 14.66
N LYS A 5 -19.03 8.85 15.14
CA LYS A 5 -19.54 8.37 16.43
C LYS A 5 -18.54 8.57 17.57
N GLY A 6 -17.25 8.58 17.26
CA GLY A 6 -16.20 8.76 18.27
C GLY A 6 -14.91 9.28 17.65
N ILE A 7 -14.17 10.02 18.43
CA ILE A 7 -12.81 10.50 18.15
C ILE A 7 -11.93 10.05 19.31
N CYS A 8 -10.84 9.33 19.03
CA CYS A 8 -9.96 8.77 20.05
C CYS A 8 -8.51 9.13 19.80
N ILE A 9 -7.80 9.54 20.85
CA ILE A 9 -6.38 9.90 20.82
C ILE A 9 -5.62 9.22 21.96
N SER A 10 -4.32 9.09 21.82
CA SER A 10 -3.42 8.68 22.91
C SER A 10 -2.18 9.55 22.94
N GLU A 11 -1.74 9.97 24.11
CA GLU A 11 -0.52 10.79 24.26
C GLU A 11 0.76 9.98 24.07
N LYS A 12 0.68 8.63 24.21
CA LYS A 12 1.84 7.72 24.10
C LYS A 12 1.53 6.58 23.15
N ARG A 13 2.52 6.20 22.35
CA ARG A 13 2.43 5.02 21.49
C ARG A 13 2.30 3.74 22.31
N GLY A 14 1.46 2.80 21.84
CA GLY A 14 1.26 1.50 22.50
C GLY A 14 0.31 1.52 23.71
N THR A 15 -0.35 2.65 23.98
CA THR A 15 -1.41 2.77 24.97
C THR A 15 -2.79 2.75 24.31
N GLU A 16 -3.83 2.40 25.07
CA GLU A 16 -5.21 2.54 24.63
C GLU A 16 -5.52 4.02 24.37
N LYS A 17 -6.34 4.28 23.36
CA LYS A 17 -6.81 5.64 23.07
C LYS A 17 -8.03 5.95 23.93
N HIS A 18 -8.19 7.21 24.31
CA HIS A 18 -9.35 7.71 25.03
C HIS A 18 -10.18 8.63 24.16
N GLU A 19 -11.49 8.68 24.42
CA GLU A 19 -12.42 9.50 23.65
C GLU A 19 -12.26 10.99 23.96
N VAL A 20 -12.36 11.80 22.90
CA VAL A 20 -12.49 13.25 22.95
C VAL A 20 -13.73 13.67 22.15
N ARG A 21 -14.32 14.82 22.47
CA ARG A 21 -15.53 15.29 21.78
C ARG A 21 -15.24 15.94 20.43
N GLU A 22 -14.08 16.54 20.31
CA GLU A 22 -13.64 17.29 19.12
C GLU A 22 -12.13 17.23 18.99
N ALA A 23 -11.62 17.45 17.79
CA ALA A 23 -10.19 17.43 17.52
C ALA A 23 -9.82 18.30 16.32
N MET A 24 -8.59 18.83 16.34
CA MET A 24 -7.97 19.46 15.17
C MET A 24 -7.24 18.42 14.35
N VAL A 25 -7.48 18.38 13.06
CA VAL A 25 -6.84 17.51 12.08
C VAL A 25 -5.86 18.34 11.24
N LYS A 26 -4.63 17.90 11.11
CA LYS A 26 -3.55 18.61 10.39
C LYS A 26 -2.99 17.78 9.24
N VAL A 27 -2.79 18.43 8.10
CA VAL A 27 -2.08 17.86 6.94
C VAL A 27 -0.66 17.43 7.34
N ASP A 28 -0.16 16.35 6.76
CA ASP A 28 1.16 15.75 7.06
C ASP A 28 1.34 15.34 8.54
N TRP A 29 0.25 15.24 9.30
CA TRP A 29 0.32 14.88 10.71
C TRP A 29 -0.76 13.86 11.13
N GLY A 30 -2.03 14.22 11.02
CA GLY A 30 -3.16 13.49 11.56
C GLY A 30 -3.89 14.29 12.64
N ILE A 31 -4.33 13.65 13.72
CA ILE A 31 -5.02 14.32 14.83
C ILE A 31 -4.01 14.97 15.77
N GLU A 32 -4.23 16.24 16.10
CA GLU A 32 -3.40 16.96 17.08
C GLU A 32 -3.52 16.32 18.45
N GLY A 33 -2.38 16.13 19.13
CA GLY A 33 -2.31 15.46 20.43
C GLY A 33 -2.26 13.92 20.36
N ASP A 34 -2.44 13.30 19.19
CA ASP A 34 -2.27 11.84 19.07
C ASP A 34 -0.80 11.47 18.80
N ALA A 35 -0.28 10.53 19.61
CA ALA A 35 1.11 10.07 19.52
C ALA A 35 1.46 9.35 18.22
N HIS A 36 0.46 8.92 17.43
CA HIS A 36 0.65 8.25 16.14
C HIS A 36 0.71 9.22 14.98
N GLY A 37 0.52 10.52 15.22
CA GLY A 37 0.69 11.58 14.23
C GLY A 37 2.07 11.56 13.58
N GLY A 38 2.14 11.98 12.29
CA GLY A 38 3.41 12.08 11.56
C GLY A 38 3.23 12.06 10.05
N LYS A 39 4.33 12.37 9.34
CA LYS A 39 4.37 12.41 7.88
C LYS A 39 4.52 10.99 7.30
N TRP A 40 3.43 10.26 7.27
CA TRP A 40 3.35 8.91 6.75
C TRP A 40 1.91 8.61 6.29
N HIS A 41 1.70 7.49 5.60
CA HIS A 41 0.39 7.17 5.02
C HIS A 41 -0.68 6.66 6.02
N ARG A 42 -0.33 6.45 7.29
CA ARG A 42 -1.26 5.97 8.34
C ARG A 42 -1.44 7.01 9.42
N GLN A 43 -1.76 8.24 9.03
CA GLN A 43 -1.92 9.38 9.95
C GLN A 43 -3.11 9.23 10.86
N ILE A 44 -4.23 8.69 10.32
CA ILE A 44 -5.47 8.47 11.05
C ILE A 44 -5.95 7.04 10.79
N SER A 45 -6.38 6.35 11.84
CA SER A 45 -7.00 5.03 11.74
C SER A 45 -8.52 5.15 11.92
N LEU A 46 -9.28 4.48 11.05
CA LEU A 46 -10.75 4.48 11.07
C LEU A 46 -11.26 3.05 11.28
N LEU A 47 -12.38 2.93 12.00
CA LEU A 47 -13.07 1.67 12.23
C LEU A 47 -14.58 1.90 12.16
N SER A 48 -15.32 0.95 11.57
CA SER A 48 -16.78 0.99 11.52
C SER A 48 -17.38 0.77 12.90
N ASP A 49 -18.35 1.57 13.28
CA ASP A 49 -19.10 1.37 14.52
C ASP A 49 -19.82 0.02 14.51
N GLU A 50 -20.40 -0.37 13.37
CA GLU A 50 -21.08 -1.64 13.20
C GLU A 50 -20.16 -2.83 13.54
N LYS A 51 -18.89 -2.76 13.12
CA LYS A 51 -17.89 -3.82 13.43
C LYS A 51 -17.53 -3.86 14.92
N ILE A 52 -17.51 -2.71 15.57
CA ILE A 52 -17.32 -2.65 17.03
C ILE A 52 -18.55 -3.25 17.75
N GLN A 53 -19.77 -2.91 17.32
CA GLN A 53 -20.99 -3.47 17.90
C GLN A 53 -21.10 -4.98 17.67
N GLU A 54 -20.77 -5.48 16.46
CA GLU A 54 -20.68 -6.92 16.19
C GLU A 54 -19.68 -7.62 17.13
N PHE A 55 -18.56 -6.97 17.45
CA PHE A 55 -17.56 -7.52 18.36
C PHE A 55 -18.04 -7.50 19.82
N ARG A 56 -18.72 -6.43 20.24
CA ARG A 56 -19.40 -6.34 21.54
C ARG A 56 -20.45 -7.41 21.74
N ALA A 57 -21.23 -7.71 20.69
CA ALA A 57 -22.27 -8.75 20.72
C ALA A 57 -21.70 -10.17 20.94
N LYS A 58 -20.39 -10.38 20.68
CA LYS A 58 -19.68 -11.63 21.01
C LYS A 58 -19.22 -11.72 22.46
N GLY A 59 -19.64 -10.77 23.31
CA GLY A 59 -19.30 -10.72 24.75
C GLY A 59 -18.05 -9.90 25.08
N ALA A 60 -17.56 -9.07 24.14
CA ALA A 60 -16.42 -8.21 24.38
C ALA A 60 -16.85 -6.88 25.04
N GLU A 61 -16.34 -6.59 26.21
CA GLU A 61 -16.45 -5.26 26.83
C GLU A 61 -15.30 -4.40 26.33
N VAL A 62 -15.54 -3.63 25.26
CA VAL A 62 -14.56 -2.72 24.65
C VAL A 62 -15.14 -1.32 24.52
N ALA A 63 -14.37 -0.31 24.94
CA ALA A 63 -14.66 1.10 24.68
C ALA A 63 -14.20 1.51 23.28
N TYR A 64 -14.61 2.66 22.80
CA TYR A 64 -13.99 3.29 21.63
C TYR A 64 -12.52 3.60 21.95
N GLY A 65 -11.65 3.44 20.96
CA GLY A 65 -10.20 3.60 21.11
C GLY A 65 -9.46 2.35 21.55
N ALA A 66 -10.16 1.31 22.01
CA ALA A 66 -9.56 0.09 22.53
C ALA A 66 -8.75 -0.71 21.50
N PHE A 67 -9.12 -0.67 20.23
CA PHE A 67 -8.37 -1.30 19.12
C PHE A 67 -7.24 -0.41 18.57
N GLY A 68 -7.09 0.81 19.11
CA GLY A 68 -6.14 1.83 18.67
C GLY A 68 -6.63 2.66 17.49
N GLU A 69 -7.93 2.61 17.19
CA GLU A 69 -8.59 3.45 16.20
C GLU A 69 -8.69 4.90 16.65
N ASN A 70 -8.62 5.84 15.70
CA ASN A 70 -8.82 7.26 15.93
C ASN A 70 -10.26 7.69 15.71
N LEU A 71 -10.84 7.29 14.59
CA LEU A 71 -12.19 7.68 14.21
C LEU A 71 -13.09 6.45 14.14
N ILE A 72 -14.22 6.53 14.83
CA ILE A 72 -15.30 5.55 14.76
C ILE A 72 -16.41 6.14 13.92
N VAL A 73 -16.75 5.49 12.81
CA VAL A 73 -17.72 6.01 11.84
C VAL A 73 -18.82 4.98 11.60
N GLU A 74 -20.06 5.41 11.70
CA GLU A 74 -21.27 4.64 11.37
C GLU A 74 -21.61 4.81 9.87
N GLY A 75 -22.12 3.76 9.24
CA GLY A 75 -22.68 3.81 7.88
C GLY A 75 -21.72 3.40 6.76
N PHE A 76 -20.52 2.87 7.08
CA PHE A 76 -19.57 2.39 6.09
C PHE A 76 -18.98 1.02 6.42
N ASP A 77 -18.98 0.12 5.45
CA ASP A 77 -18.09 -1.05 5.43
C ASP A 77 -16.77 -0.62 4.76
N PHE A 78 -15.83 -0.14 5.55
CA PHE A 78 -14.55 0.36 5.04
C PHE A 78 -13.75 -0.67 4.26
N ARG A 79 -13.85 -1.95 4.63
CA ARG A 79 -13.13 -3.03 3.96
C ARG A 79 -13.59 -3.24 2.52
N ALA A 80 -14.85 -2.97 2.23
CA ALA A 80 -15.42 -3.07 0.90
C ALA A 80 -15.04 -1.89 -0.02
N LEU A 81 -14.49 -0.81 0.55
CA LEU A 81 -14.12 0.39 -0.20
C LEU A 81 -12.70 0.28 -0.78
N PRO A 82 -12.46 0.79 -1.99
CA PRO A 82 -11.12 0.81 -2.56
C PRO A 82 -10.21 1.84 -1.86
N VAL A 83 -8.92 1.54 -1.77
CA VAL A 83 -7.90 2.51 -1.36
C VAL A 83 -7.92 3.71 -2.31
N GLY A 84 -7.80 4.92 -1.76
CA GLY A 84 -7.99 6.20 -2.45
C GLY A 84 -9.40 6.77 -2.33
N THR A 85 -10.34 6.05 -1.68
CA THR A 85 -11.65 6.62 -1.29
C THR A 85 -11.43 7.80 -0.36
N ARG A 86 -12.14 8.91 -0.59
CA ARG A 86 -12.09 10.10 0.25
C ARG A 86 -13.30 10.21 1.13
N PHE A 87 -13.09 10.72 2.33
CA PHE A 87 -14.12 11.01 3.31
C PHE A 87 -14.07 12.49 3.69
N HIS A 88 -15.18 13.18 3.51
CA HIS A 88 -15.37 14.57 3.89
C HIS A 88 -16.07 14.61 5.25
N ILE A 89 -15.49 15.33 6.20
CA ILE A 89 -16.04 15.58 7.55
C ILE A 89 -15.96 17.07 7.78
N GLY A 90 -17.05 17.81 7.45
CA GLY A 90 -16.99 19.26 7.33
C GLY A 90 -15.96 19.67 6.26
N ASP A 91 -14.99 20.50 6.65
CA ASP A 91 -13.88 20.95 5.77
C ASP A 91 -12.73 19.94 5.68
N VAL A 92 -12.70 18.95 6.57
CA VAL A 92 -11.64 17.93 6.59
C VAL A 92 -11.84 16.91 5.49
N ILE A 93 -10.76 16.61 4.76
CA ILE A 93 -10.75 15.57 3.73
C ILE A 93 -9.68 14.55 4.10
N LEU A 94 -10.11 13.30 4.28
CA LEU A 94 -9.24 12.14 4.52
C LEU A 94 -9.23 11.26 3.28
N GLU A 95 -8.05 10.77 2.86
CA GLU A 95 -7.91 9.79 1.79
C GLU A 95 -7.48 8.45 2.36
N MET A 96 -8.27 7.41 2.13
CA MET A 96 -7.97 6.05 2.58
C MET A 96 -6.73 5.52 1.88
N THR A 97 -5.74 5.07 2.65
CA THR A 97 -4.43 4.67 2.15
C THR A 97 -4.11 3.19 2.33
N GLN A 98 -4.76 2.52 3.30
CA GLN A 98 -4.49 1.12 3.61
C GLN A 98 -5.67 0.45 4.27
N ILE A 99 -5.90 -0.83 3.96
CA ILE A 99 -6.86 -1.73 4.61
C ILE A 99 -6.10 -2.69 5.50
N GLY A 100 -6.47 -2.76 6.78
CA GLY A 100 -5.86 -3.66 7.74
C GLY A 100 -4.42 -3.31 8.11
N LYS A 101 -3.89 -4.06 9.04
CA LYS A 101 -2.47 -4.00 9.45
C LYS A 101 -2.01 -5.33 10.01
N GLU A 102 -0.74 -5.64 9.90
CA GLU A 102 -0.15 -6.68 10.75
C GLU A 102 0.07 -6.17 12.16
N CYS A 103 -0.30 -6.98 13.15
CA CYS A 103 0.06 -6.76 14.55
C CYS A 103 1.30 -7.60 14.88
N HIS A 104 2.40 -6.94 15.23
CA HIS A 104 3.65 -7.60 15.63
C HIS A 104 3.59 -8.18 17.05
N SER A 105 2.64 -7.71 17.89
CA SER A 105 2.42 -8.20 19.24
C SER A 105 0.92 -8.27 19.52
N HIS A 106 0.50 -9.29 20.25
CA HIS A 106 -0.87 -9.43 20.71
C HIS A 106 -1.16 -8.39 21.80
N CYS A 107 -2.06 -7.45 21.49
CA CYS A 107 -2.55 -6.47 22.46
C CYS A 107 -3.44 -7.11 23.53
N GLN A 108 -3.85 -6.35 24.54
CA GLN A 108 -4.69 -6.87 25.62
C GLN A 108 -6.03 -7.43 25.12
N ILE A 109 -6.64 -6.81 24.09
CA ILE A 109 -7.88 -7.31 23.49
C ILE A 109 -7.67 -8.69 22.88
N TYR A 110 -6.62 -8.88 22.10
CA TYR A 110 -6.30 -10.19 21.53
C TYR A 110 -6.07 -11.25 22.62
N LYS A 111 -5.39 -10.87 23.72
CA LYS A 111 -5.17 -11.79 24.84
C LYS A 111 -6.46 -12.19 25.58
N ARG A 112 -7.44 -11.27 25.68
CA ARG A 112 -8.73 -11.52 26.34
C ARG A 112 -9.69 -12.32 25.45
N MET A 113 -9.79 -11.92 24.16
CA MET A 113 -10.83 -12.39 23.26
C MET A 113 -10.35 -13.45 22.25
N GLY A 114 -9.02 -13.68 22.14
CA GLY A 114 -8.43 -14.52 21.12
C GLY A 114 -8.51 -13.93 19.70
N ASP A 115 -9.08 -12.72 19.54
CA ASP A 115 -9.34 -12.06 18.28
C ASP A 115 -9.20 -10.54 18.39
N CYS A 116 -8.98 -9.87 17.24
CA CYS A 116 -8.98 -8.41 17.11
C CYS A 116 -9.47 -8.02 15.70
N ILE A 117 -10.38 -7.04 15.64
CA ILE A 117 -10.97 -6.61 14.38
C ILE A 117 -10.08 -5.62 13.60
N MET A 118 -9.21 -4.85 14.28
CA MET A 118 -8.38 -3.82 13.64
C MET A 118 -7.48 -4.36 12.50
N PRO A 119 -6.86 -5.56 12.58
CA PRO A 119 -6.08 -6.11 11.48
C PRO A 119 -6.87 -6.39 10.21
N ARG A 120 -8.17 -6.65 10.34
CA ARG A 120 -9.03 -7.05 9.22
C ARG A 120 -9.96 -5.93 8.75
N GLU A 121 -10.58 -5.23 9.69
CA GLU A 121 -11.67 -4.28 9.44
C GLU A 121 -11.22 -2.81 9.54
N GLY A 122 -10.10 -2.56 10.24
CA GLY A 122 -9.55 -1.21 10.37
C GLY A 122 -8.93 -0.72 9.08
N VAL A 123 -9.08 0.57 8.80
CA VAL A 123 -8.42 1.22 7.66
C VAL A 123 -7.60 2.42 8.13
N PHE A 124 -6.70 2.86 7.29
CA PHE A 124 -5.86 4.03 7.56
C PHE A 124 -6.04 5.06 6.47
N ALA A 125 -5.92 6.32 6.85
CA ALA A 125 -6.01 7.46 5.96
C ALA A 125 -4.89 8.48 6.19
N GLU A 126 -4.60 9.25 5.17
CA GLU A 126 -3.83 10.48 5.24
C GLU A 126 -4.77 11.70 5.17
N VAL A 127 -4.30 12.81 5.68
CA VAL A 127 -5.05 14.07 5.71
C VAL A 127 -4.74 14.86 4.44
N VAL A 128 -5.74 15.01 3.57
CA VAL A 128 -5.65 15.84 2.35
C VAL A 128 -5.94 17.30 2.67
N THR A 129 -6.97 17.54 3.49
CA THR A 129 -7.32 18.88 3.98
C THR A 129 -7.57 18.82 5.47
N GLY A 130 -6.88 19.67 6.22
CA GLY A 130 -7.03 19.77 7.67
C GLY A 130 -8.22 20.63 8.07
N GLY A 131 -8.58 20.61 9.35
CA GLY A 131 -9.68 21.36 9.91
C GLY A 131 -10.12 20.80 11.25
N HIS A 132 -11.25 21.27 11.73
CA HIS A 132 -11.84 20.84 13.00
C HIS A 132 -12.94 19.81 12.76
N ILE A 133 -12.95 18.75 13.56
CA ILE A 133 -13.99 17.71 13.55
C ILE A 133 -14.57 17.53 14.95
N LYS A 134 -15.86 17.16 15.05
CA LYS A 134 -16.54 16.86 16.31
C LYS A 134 -17.41 15.61 16.18
N VAL A 135 -17.60 14.94 17.29
CA VAL A 135 -18.54 13.81 17.39
C VAL A 135 -19.95 14.26 16.94
N GLY A 136 -20.56 13.48 16.06
CA GLY A 136 -21.84 13.77 15.45
C GLY A 136 -21.75 14.39 14.07
N ASP A 137 -20.58 14.80 13.61
CA ASP A 137 -20.42 15.35 12.24
C ASP A 137 -20.81 14.30 11.19
N GLU A 138 -21.37 14.81 10.09
CA GLU A 138 -21.68 14.00 8.92
C GLU A 138 -20.40 13.58 8.21
N VAL A 139 -20.34 12.33 7.74
CA VAL A 139 -19.25 11.80 6.93
C VAL A 139 -19.77 11.48 5.54
N VAL A 140 -19.25 12.18 4.55
CA VAL A 140 -19.63 12.00 3.14
C VAL A 140 -18.48 11.32 2.39
N MET A 141 -18.80 10.24 1.68
CA MET A 141 -17.83 9.52 0.86
C MET A 141 -17.78 10.09 -0.55
N GLU A 142 -16.56 10.36 -1.04
CA GLU A 142 -16.26 10.64 -2.44
C GLU A 142 -15.62 9.40 -3.06
N GLN A 143 -16.20 8.92 -4.17
CA GLN A 143 -15.67 7.77 -4.89
C GLN A 143 -14.31 8.09 -5.53
N VAL A 144 -13.49 7.05 -5.65
CA VAL A 144 -12.18 7.14 -6.31
C VAL A 144 -12.36 7.52 -7.77
N LYS A 145 -11.69 8.58 -8.21
CA LYS A 145 -11.68 9.02 -9.61
C LYS A 145 -10.95 8.02 -10.50
N SER A 146 -11.50 7.75 -11.67
CA SER A 146 -10.93 6.81 -12.64
C SER A 146 -9.67 7.35 -13.33
N ASP A 147 -9.51 8.67 -13.42
CA ASP A 147 -8.43 9.39 -14.11
C ASP A 147 -7.21 9.70 -13.21
N ARG A 148 -7.21 9.22 -11.95
CA ARG A 148 -6.06 9.43 -11.07
C ARG A 148 -4.80 8.73 -11.62
N PRO A 149 -3.58 9.25 -11.35
CA PRO A 149 -2.33 8.60 -11.68
C PRO A 149 -2.25 7.15 -11.21
N PHE A 150 -1.52 6.30 -11.92
CA PHE A 150 -1.26 4.95 -11.45
C PHE A 150 -0.34 4.97 -10.22
N SER A 151 -0.79 4.38 -9.13
CA SER A 151 0.00 4.25 -7.91
C SER A 151 1.05 3.16 -8.05
N ALA A 152 2.27 3.45 -7.65
CA ALA A 152 3.40 2.53 -7.77
C ALA A 152 4.19 2.40 -6.46
N ALA A 153 4.85 1.24 -6.29
CA ALA A 153 5.92 1.05 -5.32
C ALA A 153 7.17 0.49 -6.00
N VAL A 154 8.32 0.79 -5.40
CA VAL A 154 9.63 0.28 -5.83
C VAL A 154 10.29 -0.46 -4.68
N ILE A 155 10.70 -1.72 -4.91
CA ILE A 155 11.41 -2.53 -3.93
C ILE A 155 12.79 -2.88 -4.49
N THR A 156 13.85 -2.43 -3.82
CA THR A 156 15.22 -2.83 -4.13
C THR A 156 15.64 -4.00 -3.24
N LEU A 157 16.13 -5.08 -3.84
CA LEU A 157 16.70 -6.25 -3.18
C LEU A 157 18.23 -6.15 -3.22
N SER A 158 18.86 -6.04 -2.05
CA SER A 158 20.31 -5.97 -1.93
C SER A 158 20.75 -6.19 -0.48
N ASP A 159 21.43 -7.30 -0.19
CA ASP A 159 22.04 -7.55 1.13
C ASP A 159 22.97 -6.39 1.54
N LYS A 160 23.87 -5.99 0.63
CA LYS A 160 24.82 -4.89 0.89
C LYS A 160 24.15 -3.53 1.03
N GLY A 161 23.08 -3.28 0.27
CA GLY A 161 22.29 -2.06 0.40
C GLY A 161 21.56 -2.01 1.73
N ALA A 162 20.91 -3.08 2.12
CA ALA A 162 20.19 -3.19 3.39
C ALA A 162 21.13 -3.10 4.61
N ALA A 163 22.38 -3.57 4.47
CA ALA A 163 23.42 -3.41 5.48
C ALA A 163 24.10 -2.02 5.51
N GLY A 164 23.75 -1.12 4.57
CA GLY A 164 24.38 0.19 4.46
C GLY A 164 25.79 0.19 3.86
N GLU A 165 26.25 -0.94 3.32
CA GLU A 165 27.60 -1.12 2.74
C GLU A 165 27.68 -0.65 1.28
N ARG A 166 26.56 -0.45 0.64
CA ARG A 166 26.44 0.02 -0.75
C ARG A 166 25.22 0.90 -0.94
N GLU A 167 25.41 2.02 -1.61
CA GLU A 167 24.32 2.91 -2.01
C GLU A 167 23.41 2.23 -3.05
N ASP A 168 22.10 2.35 -2.83
CA ASP A 168 21.11 1.96 -3.85
C ASP A 168 21.03 3.04 -4.93
N LYS A 169 21.39 2.67 -6.16
CA LYS A 169 21.28 3.55 -7.34
C LYS A 169 20.15 3.12 -8.28
N SER A 170 19.67 1.90 -8.15
CA SER A 170 18.63 1.36 -9.03
C SER A 170 17.24 1.78 -8.61
N GLY A 171 16.92 1.70 -7.32
CA GLY A 171 15.65 2.16 -6.78
C GLY A 171 15.35 3.63 -7.08
N PRO A 172 16.24 4.57 -6.73
CA PRO A 172 16.07 5.98 -7.07
C PRO A 172 15.90 6.24 -8.58
N LYS A 173 16.63 5.50 -9.44
CA LYS A 173 16.48 5.64 -10.90
C LYS A 173 15.10 5.20 -11.39
N ILE A 174 14.56 4.11 -10.84
CA ILE A 174 13.17 3.67 -11.14
C ILE A 174 12.18 4.74 -10.72
N VAL A 175 12.33 5.27 -9.50
CA VAL A 175 11.44 6.32 -8.95
C VAL A 175 11.44 7.57 -9.82
N GLU A 176 12.61 8.03 -10.26
CA GLU A 176 12.76 9.17 -11.18
C GLU A 176 11.96 8.93 -12.46
N MET A 177 12.23 7.84 -13.18
CA MET A 177 11.59 7.52 -14.47
C MET A 177 10.07 7.32 -14.35
N LEU A 178 9.60 6.71 -13.28
CA LEU A 178 8.18 6.53 -13.02
C LEU A 178 7.47 7.87 -12.75
N LYS A 179 8.09 8.79 -11.99
CA LYS A 179 7.55 10.13 -11.77
C LYS A 179 7.46 10.92 -13.08
N ASP A 180 8.50 10.86 -13.93
CA ASP A 180 8.53 11.51 -15.23
C ASP A 180 7.44 10.94 -16.16
N ALA A 181 7.10 9.66 -16.00
CA ALA A 181 6.01 9.00 -16.71
C ALA A 181 4.61 9.21 -16.06
N GLY A 182 4.50 10.06 -15.03
CA GLY A 182 3.23 10.43 -14.38
C GLY A 182 2.69 9.44 -13.35
N TYR A 183 3.51 8.50 -12.86
CA TYR A 183 3.10 7.59 -11.79
C TYR A 183 3.17 8.26 -10.41
N ASP A 184 2.24 7.90 -9.54
CA ASP A 184 2.22 8.32 -8.13
C ASP A 184 2.98 7.30 -7.26
N ILE A 185 4.19 7.64 -6.83
CA ILE A 185 5.06 6.76 -6.04
C ILE A 185 4.64 6.80 -4.58
N LYS A 186 4.02 5.73 -4.13
CA LYS A 186 3.51 5.60 -2.75
C LYS A 186 4.56 5.10 -1.77
N GLU A 187 5.44 4.20 -2.19
CA GLU A 187 6.48 3.63 -1.31
C GLU A 187 7.75 3.26 -2.07
N THR A 188 8.87 3.46 -1.41
CA THR A 188 10.20 2.98 -1.84
C THR A 188 10.80 2.17 -0.69
N ILE A 189 11.19 0.93 -0.96
CA ILE A 189 11.61 -0.02 0.07
C ILE A 189 12.95 -0.64 -0.34
N LEU A 190 13.88 -0.74 0.60
CA LEU A 190 15.13 -1.44 0.44
C LEU A 190 15.15 -2.66 1.38
N LEU A 191 15.29 -3.85 0.82
CA LEU A 191 15.29 -5.11 1.55
C LEU A 191 16.59 -5.89 1.32
N PRO A 192 16.99 -6.74 2.28
CA PRO A 192 17.97 -7.80 2.01
C PRO A 192 17.39 -8.81 1.02
N ASP A 193 18.26 -9.62 0.39
CA ASP A 193 17.87 -10.68 -0.54
C ASP A 193 17.22 -11.88 0.22
N GLU A 194 16.08 -11.62 0.88
CA GLU A 194 15.30 -12.57 1.66
C GLU A 194 13.90 -12.78 1.06
N GLN A 195 13.66 -13.97 0.50
CA GLN A 195 12.42 -14.33 -0.19
C GLN A 195 11.17 -14.04 0.64
N LYS A 196 11.14 -14.45 1.91
CA LYS A 196 9.95 -14.29 2.77
C LYS A 196 9.62 -12.85 3.12
N ARG A 197 10.65 -11.99 3.26
CA ARG A 197 10.43 -10.56 3.47
C ARG A 197 9.84 -9.91 2.22
N LEU A 198 10.35 -10.28 1.04
CA LEU A 198 9.81 -9.79 -0.22
C LEU A 198 8.37 -10.25 -0.42
N GLU A 199 8.05 -11.54 -0.23
CA GLU A 199 6.69 -12.07 -0.33
C GLU A 199 5.71 -11.26 0.56
N LYS A 200 6.09 -10.99 1.80
CA LYS A 200 5.29 -10.23 2.76
C LYS A 200 5.00 -8.80 2.27
N GLU A 201 6.02 -8.10 1.78
CA GLU A 201 5.87 -6.74 1.26
C GLU A 201 5.04 -6.71 -0.03
N LEU A 202 5.23 -7.65 -0.95
CA LEU A 202 4.43 -7.77 -2.16
C LEU A 202 2.94 -7.97 -1.84
N ILE A 203 2.63 -8.86 -0.88
CA ILE A 203 1.26 -9.08 -0.40
C ILE A 203 0.69 -7.81 0.23
N ARG A 204 1.45 -7.15 1.11
CA ARG A 204 1.03 -5.91 1.78
C ARG A 204 0.70 -4.81 0.78
N LEU A 205 1.59 -4.57 -0.18
CA LEU A 205 1.42 -3.53 -1.19
C LEU A 205 0.26 -3.83 -2.14
N ALA A 206 0.04 -5.09 -2.50
CA ALA A 206 -1.04 -5.49 -3.39
C ALA A 206 -2.40 -5.56 -2.66
N ASP A 207 -2.46 -6.16 -1.47
CA ASP A 207 -3.72 -6.47 -0.80
C ASP A 207 -4.21 -5.36 0.12
N GLN A 208 -3.28 -4.72 0.84
CA GLN A 208 -3.63 -3.70 1.83
C GLN A 208 -3.52 -2.29 1.26
N ARG A 209 -2.48 -2.00 0.47
CA ARG A 209 -2.28 -0.70 -0.20
C ARG A 209 -2.98 -0.61 -1.55
N GLN A 210 -3.35 -1.73 -2.16
CA GLN A 210 -4.02 -1.83 -3.47
C GLN A 210 -3.33 -0.99 -4.56
N LEU A 211 -2.00 -1.05 -4.60
CA LEU A 211 -1.23 -0.33 -5.60
C LEU A 211 -1.47 -0.89 -7.00
N ASN A 212 -1.38 -0.06 -8.02
CA ASN A 212 -1.58 -0.49 -9.40
C ASN A 212 -0.39 -1.32 -9.93
N VAL A 213 0.84 -0.94 -9.56
CA VAL A 213 2.04 -1.64 -9.99
C VAL A 213 3.12 -1.65 -8.90
N ILE A 214 3.86 -2.75 -8.83
CA ILE A 214 5.03 -2.90 -7.96
C ILE A 214 6.21 -3.29 -8.85
N PHE A 215 7.27 -2.49 -8.82
CA PHE A 215 8.53 -2.83 -9.44
C PHE A 215 9.51 -3.35 -8.40
N THR A 216 10.16 -4.48 -8.69
CA THR A 216 11.29 -4.96 -7.91
C THR A 216 12.57 -4.85 -8.73
N THR A 217 13.70 -4.58 -8.11
CA THR A 217 15.02 -4.59 -8.76
C THR A 217 16.03 -5.31 -7.88
N GLY A 218 16.88 -6.15 -8.50
CA GLY A 218 17.82 -7.03 -7.81
C GLY A 218 17.29 -8.44 -7.58
N GLY A 219 18.16 -9.37 -7.23
CA GLY A 219 17.84 -10.77 -6.92
C GLY A 219 17.26 -11.58 -8.08
N THR A 220 17.60 -11.26 -9.36
CA THR A 220 17.03 -11.91 -10.55
C THR A 220 18.03 -12.79 -11.34
N GLY A 221 19.26 -12.95 -10.86
CA GLY A 221 20.31 -13.72 -11.52
C GLY A 221 20.37 -15.18 -11.06
N PHE A 222 21.60 -15.76 -11.09
CA PHE A 222 21.86 -17.17 -10.81
C PHE A 222 22.47 -17.44 -9.42
N SER A 223 22.69 -16.39 -8.62
CA SER A 223 23.14 -16.57 -7.25
C SER A 223 22.08 -17.32 -6.42
N GLU A 224 22.50 -18.11 -5.45
CA GLU A 224 21.57 -18.79 -4.52
C GLU A 224 20.71 -17.82 -3.72
N ARG A 225 21.19 -16.60 -3.52
CA ARG A 225 20.47 -15.50 -2.85
C ARG A 225 19.45 -14.83 -3.77
N ASP A 226 19.56 -14.98 -5.10
CA ASP A 226 18.65 -14.39 -6.06
C ASP A 226 17.29 -15.13 -6.04
N ARG A 227 16.36 -14.68 -5.22
CA ARG A 227 15.06 -15.31 -4.97
C ARG A 227 13.86 -14.41 -5.32
N THR A 228 14.12 -13.29 -5.99
CA THR A 228 13.04 -12.36 -6.40
C THR A 228 12.02 -13.01 -7.33
N PRO A 229 12.39 -13.82 -8.34
CA PRO A 229 11.41 -14.49 -9.19
C PRO A 229 10.54 -15.47 -8.42
N GLU A 230 11.13 -16.28 -7.53
CA GLU A 230 10.39 -17.25 -6.71
C GLU A 230 9.41 -16.56 -5.78
N ALA A 231 9.81 -15.47 -5.12
CA ALA A 231 8.93 -14.68 -4.27
C ALA A 231 7.74 -14.13 -5.07
N THR A 232 8.00 -13.62 -6.28
CA THR A 232 6.96 -13.07 -7.16
C THR A 232 5.97 -14.15 -7.61
N VAL A 233 6.46 -15.31 -8.05
CA VAL A 233 5.62 -16.45 -8.45
C VAL A 233 4.74 -16.92 -7.30
N ASN A 234 5.30 -17.02 -6.09
CA ASN A 234 4.57 -17.51 -4.92
C ASN A 234 3.39 -16.63 -4.50
N VAL A 235 3.45 -15.34 -4.79
CA VAL A 235 2.41 -14.39 -4.35
C VAL A 235 1.41 -14.02 -5.45
N CYS A 236 1.73 -14.27 -6.72
CA CYS A 236 0.86 -13.93 -7.84
C CYS A 236 -0.28 -14.93 -8.02
N ASP A 237 -1.47 -14.45 -8.34
CA ASP A 237 -2.63 -15.28 -8.68
C ASP A 237 -2.50 -15.84 -10.11
N ARG A 238 -1.83 -15.12 -10.98
CA ARG A 238 -1.56 -15.47 -12.38
C ARG A 238 -0.30 -14.78 -12.90
N MET A 239 0.40 -15.44 -13.82
CA MET A 239 1.61 -14.88 -14.41
C MET A 239 1.29 -14.02 -15.64
N ALA A 240 2.10 -12.96 -15.83
CA ALA A 240 2.07 -12.06 -16.99
C ALA A 240 3.42 -12.12 -17.74
N ASN A 241 3.85 -13.32 -18.12
CA ASN A 241 5.19 -13.64 -18.59
C ASN A 241 5.64 -12.77 -19.79
N GLY A 242 4.71 -12.34 -20.65
CA GLY A 242 5.03 -11.53 -21.81
C GLY A 242 5.80 -10.26 -21.50
N ILE A 243 5.58 -9.62 -20.33
CA ILE A 243 6.32 -8.41 -19.93
C ILE A 243 7.79 -8.75 -19.66
N ALA A 244 8.07 -9.78 -18.84
CA ALA A 244 9.43 -10.20 -18.53
C ALA A 244 10.18 -10.74 -19.76
N GLU A 245 9.47 -11.42 -20.68
CA GLU A 245 10.00 -11.90 -21.96
C GLU A 245 10.35 -10.72 -22.88
N ALA A 246 9.49 -9.71 -22.97
CA ALA A 246 9.73 -8.51 -23.77
C ALA A 246 10.95 -7.73 -23.28
N ILE A 247 11.07 -7.52 -21.96
CA ILE A 247 12.26 -6.91 -21.34
C ILE A 247 13.52 -7.71 -21.68
N ARG A 248 13.48 -9.04 -21.53
CA ARG A 248 14.63 -9.92 -21.81
C ARG A 248 15.04 -9.88 -23.27
N ASN A 249 14.09 -9.99 -24.19
CA ASN A 249 14.33 -9.92 -25.62
C ASN A 249 14.94 -8.58 -26.04
N TYR A 250 14.38 -7.47 -25.56
CA TYR A 250 14.96 -6.15 -25.80
C TYR A 250 16.37 -6.03 -25.23
N SER A 251 16.60 -6.46 -23.99
CA SER A 251 17.92 -6.41 -23.35
C SER A 251 18.95 -7.26 -24.08
N MET A 252 18.56 -8.37 -24.73
CA MET A 252 19.45 -9.22 -25.55
C MET A 252 19.96 -8.53 -26.82
N THR A 253 19.27 -7.50 -27.32
CA THR A 253 19.77 -6.66 -28.42
C THR A 253 20.95 -5.78 -27.98
N ILE A 254 21.05 -5.50 -26.68
CA ILE A 254 22.09 -4.67 -26.06
C ILE A 254 23.23 -5.53 -25.53
N THR A 255 22.90 -6.61 -24.80
CA THR A 255 23.87 -7.54 -24.22
C THR A 255 23.34 -8.96 -24.15
N LYS A 256 24.15 -9.91 -24.64
CA LYS A 256 23.80 -11.33 -24.57
C LYS A 256 23.69 -11.87 -23.13
N ARG A 257 24.27 -11.17 -22.14
CA ARG A 257 24.17 -11.55 -20.72
C ARG A 257 22.74 -11.46 -20.17
N ALA A 258 21.84 -10.76 -20.87
CA ALA A 258 20.42 -10.69 -20.51
C ALA A 258 19.74 -12.09 -20.50
N MET A 259 20.30 -13.10 -21.21
CA MET A 259 19.81 -14.48 -21.16
C MET A 259 19.85 -15.11 -19.77
N PHE A 260 20.69 -14.61 -18.87
CA PHE A 260 20.80 -15.11 -17.49
C PHE A 260 19.78 -14.49 -16.53
N SER A 261 18.93 -13.57 -17.00
CA SER A 261 17.85 -13.03 -16.18
C SER A 261 16.72 -14.04 -16.02
N ARG A 262 16.41 -14.38 -14.76
CA ARG A 262 15.26 -15.21 -14.37
C ARG A 262 14.04 -14.37 -13.99
N ALA A 263 14.09 -13.05 -14.24
CA ALA A 263 13.00 -12.12 -13.94
C ALA A 263 11.66 -12.62 -14.49
N VAL A 264 10.61 -12.40 -13.71
CA VAL A 264 9.22 -12.72 -14.04
C VAL A 264 8.33 -11.51 -13.84
N SER A 265 7.11 -11.59 -14.34
CA SER A 265 6.05 -10.64 -14.04
C SER A 265 4.74 -11.38 -13.80
N GLY A 266 3.91 -10.85 -12.94
CA GLY A 266 2.66 -11.49 -12.56
C GLY A 266 1.65 -10.50 -12.01
N ILE A 267 0.45 -10.99 -11.73
CA ILE A 267 -0.68 -10.22 -11.26
C ILE A 267 -1.15 -10.82 -9.94
N ARG A 268 -1.27 -9.97 -8.91
CA ARG A 268 -1.98 -10.30 -7.68
C ARG A 268 -3.19 -9.39 -7.54
N LYS A 269 -4.38 -9.97 -7.56
CA LYS A 269 -5.67 -9.24 -7.62
C LYS A 269 -5.67 -8.24 -8.79
N LYS A 270 -5.56 -6.94 -8.51
CA LYS A 270 -5.49 -5.86 -9.50
C LYS A 270 -4.10 -5.19 -9.58
N THR A 271 -3.10 -5.74 -8.90
CA THR A 271 -1.73 -5.22 -8.85
C THR A 271 -0.85 -5.99 -9.81
N LEU A 272 -0.18 -5.28 -10.71
CA LEU A 272 0.86 -5.82 -11.56
C LEU A 272 2.19 -5.80 -10.81
N ILE A 273 2.95 -6.91 -10.84
CA ILE A 273 4.26 -7.04 -10.21
C ILE A 273 5.28 -7.34 -11.31
N ILE A 274 6.35 -6.54 -11.41
CA ILE A 274 7.36 -6.65 -12.46
C ILE A 274 8.75 -6.71 -11.83
N ASN A 275 9.52 -7.75 -12.15
CA ASN A 275 10.91 -7.83 -11.75
C ASN A 275 11.79 -7.16 -12.82
N LEU A 276 12.58 -6.17 -12.42
CA LEU A 276 13.55 -5.47 -13.25
C LEU A 276 14.98 -5.99 -13.01
N PRO A 277 15.91 -5.76 -13.94
CA PRO A 277 17.33 -6.01 -13.72
C PRO A 277 17.89 -5.27 -12.49
N GLY A 278 19.01 -5.76 -11.94
CA GLY A 278 19.62 -5.16 -10.74
C GLY A 278 20.53 -3.95 -11.00
N SER A 279 21.01 -3.72 -12.24
CA SER A 279 21.90 -2.58 -12.51
C SER A 279 21.15 -1.34 -12.95
N PRO A 280 21.55 -0.13 -12.52
CA PRO A 280 20.87 1.13 -12.88
C PRO A 280 20.73 1.32 -14.38
N LYS A 281 21.79 0.98 -15.17
CA LYS A 281 21.77 1.08 -16.63
C LYS A 281 20.74 0.14 -17.26
N ALA A 282 20.71 -1.14 -16.84
CA ALA A 282 19.76 -2.10 -17.38
C ALA A 282 18.31 -1.79 -16.94
N VAL A 283 18.13 -1.21 -15.75
CA VAL A 283 16.83 -0.67 -15.29
C VAL A 283 16.35 0.44 -16.23
N GLN A 284 17.22 1.41 -16.52
CA GLN A 284 16.88 2.50 -17.43
C GLN A 284 16.45 1.97 -18.79
N GLU A 285 17.26 1.12 -19.41
CA GLU A 285 16.99 0.50 -20.72
C GLU A 285 15.65 -0.26 -20.71
N ALA A 286 15.38 -1.02 -19.67
CA ALA A 286 14.13 -1.79 -19.53
C ALA A 286 12.90 -0.88 -19.39
N LEU A 287 13.00 0.20 -18.61
CA LEU A 287 11.90 1.13 -18.40
C LEU A 287 11.65 2.04 -19.61
N GLU A 288 12.68 2.51 -20.30
CA GLU A 288 12.54 3.24 -21.56
C GLU A 288 11.73 2.43 -22.60
N PHE A 289 11.96 1.10 -22.64
CA PHE A 289 11.23 0.20 -23.52
C PHE A 289 9.80 -0.07 -23.04
N LEU A 290 9.59 -0.24 -21.72
CA LEU A 290 8.33 -0.76 -21.15
C LEU A 290 7.28 0.33 -20.91
N LEU A 291 7.70 1.50 -20.37
CA LEU A 291 6.77 2.52 -19.87
C LEU A 291 5.77 3.04 -20.90
N PRO A 292 6.12 3.22 -22.20
CA PRO A 292 5.17 3.69 -23.19
C PRO A 292 3.90 2.84 -23.32
N GLU A 293 4.02 1.52 -23.12
CA GLU A 293 2.92 0.57 -23.34
C GLU A 293 2.27 0.09 -22.01
N LEU A 294 2.96 0.28 -20.89
CA LEU A 294 2.56 -0.30 -19.61
C LEU A 294 1.24 0.26 -19.09
N GLY A 295 0.97 1.54 -19.33
CA GLY A 295 -0.24 2.22 -18.89
C GLY A 295 -1.51 1.53 -19.37
N HIS A 296 -1.53 1.06 -20.62
CA HIS A 296 -2.67 0.32 -21.16
C HIS A 296 -2.96 -0.98 -20.37
N GLY A 297 -1.94 -1.79 -20.10
CA GLY A 297 -2.11 -3.02 -19.33
C GLY A 297 -2.61 -2.77 -17.89
N ILE A 298 -2.10 -1.73 -17.24
CA ILE A 298 -2.54 -1.33 -15.89
C ILE A 298 -3.98 -0.78 -15.95
N GLY A 299 -4.33 -0.02 -16.97
CA GLY A 299 -5.68 0.50 -17.20
C GLY A 299 -6.73 -0.61 -17.32
N ILE A 300 -6.41 -1.70 -18.02
CA ILE A 300 -7.26 -2.89 -18.09
C ILE A 300 -7.46 -3.53 -16.70
N LEU A 301 -6.38 -3.71 -15.93
CA LEU A 301 -6.47 -4.25 -14.56
C LEU A 301 -7.30 -3.36 -13.63
N ARG A 302 -7.21 -2.06 -13.81
CA ARG A 302 -7.99 -1.07 -13.06
C ARG A 302 -9.47 -1.05 -13.48
N GLY A 303 -9.76 -1.47 -14.73
CA GLY A 303 -11.08 -1.41 -15.32
C GLY A 303 -11.43 -0.03 -15.89
N THR A 304 -10.42 0.79 -16.19
CA THR A 304 -10.56 2.11 -16.81
C THR A 304 -10.39 2.07 -18.33
N GLU A 305 -9.87 0.99 -18.87
CA GLU A 305 -9.72 0.75 -20.31
C GLU A 305 -10.48 -0.50 -20.74
N GLY A 306 -11.02 -0.47 -21.97
CA GLY A 306 -11.78 -1.57 -22.56
C GLY A 306 -10.88 -2.60 -23.27
N GLU A 307 -11.51 -3.57 -23.95
CA GLU A 307 -10.82 -4.67 -24.66
C GLU A 307 -9.83 -4.19 -25.72
N CYS A 308 -8.67 -4.87 -25.80
CA CYS A 308 -7.60 -4.65 -26.79
C CYS A 308 -8.00 -5.11 -28.20
N ALA A 309 -9.13 -4.68 -28.75
CA ALA A 309 -9.41 -4.91 -30.17
C ALA A 309 -8.58 -3.93 -31.01
N ARG A 310 -7.61 -4.44 -31.78
CA ARG A 310 -7.01 -3.66 -32.87
C ARG A 310 -8.14 -3.24 -33.81
N LYS A 311 -8.38 -1.93 -33.93
CA LYS A 311 -9.21 -1.38 -34.99
C LYS A 311 -8.50 -1.53 -36.32
#